data_38045d8f1be71c7a29518b6a4a188495
#
_entry.id   38045d8f1be71c7a29518b6a4a188495
#
_cell.length_a   1.000
_cell.length_b   1.000
_cell.length_c   1.000
_cell.angle_alpha   90.00
_cell.angle_beta   90.00
_cell.angle_gamma   90.00
#
_symmetry.space_group_name_H-M   'P 1'
#
loop_
_entity.id
_entity.type
_entity.pdbx_description
1 polymer ?
#
loop_
_entity_poly.entity_id
_entity_poly.type
_entity_poly.pdbx_seq_one_letter_code
_entity_poly.pdbx_strand_id
1 'polypeptide(L)'
;GDNIPGILAVAQQKGCSGMDLIKGILTGYEVQVNLVKGICLHEHKIDHIAHLGPSVAAGLGSLLKLNTETIYQSVQQALHITVSTRQSRKGEISSWKAFAPSHAGKLAIEAVDRCMRGEGAPSPIYEGEDSVIAYVLSGPGKKYTVPLPKVNESKKAILETYTKEHSAEYQSQALIDLARSLNKRIKNVSDINKITIETSHHTHYVIGTGANDPQKMDPYASRETLDHSIMYIFAVALEDGAWHHVKSYTPQRARRKSTVKLWRKIVTRENK
;
A
#
# COMPACT_ATOMS: atom_id res chain seq x y z
N GLY A 1 0.86 0.37 7.26
CA GLY A 1 -0.07 0.84 8.32
C GLY A 1 -1.44 0.18 8.28
N ASP A 2 -1.81 -0.44 7.15
CA ASP A 2 -3.18 -0.93 6.90
C ASP A 2 -3.62 -2.08 7.82
N ASN A 3 -2.68 -2.81 8.43
CA ASN A 3 -2.99 -3.83 9.45
C ASN A 3 -3.55 -3.24 10.76
N ILE A 4 -3.16 -2.01 11.11
CA ILE A 4 -3.43 -1.45 12.43
C ILE A 4 -4.92 -1.18 12.66
N PRO A 5 -5.66 -0.52 11.76
CA PRO A 5 -7.04 -0.11 12.03
C PRO A 5 -7.99 -1.26 12.35
N GLY A 6 -7.91 -2.37 11.59
CA GLY A 6 -8.79 -3.54 11.84
C GLY A 6 -8.51 -4.21 13.18
N ILE A 7 -7.23 -4.37 13.53
CA ILE A 7 -6.81 -4.98 14.80
C ILE A 7 -7.16 -4.06 15.98
N LEU A 8 -6.94 -2.74 15.83
CA LEU A 8 -7.28 -1.74 16.85
C LEU A 8 -8.78 -1.70 17.12
N ALA A 9 -9.62 -1.71 16.08
CA ALA A 9 -11.07 -1.68 16.22
C ALA A 9 -11.60 -2.85 17.07
N VAL A 10 -11.09 -4.07 16.81
CA VAL A 10 -11.47 -5.25 17.60
C VAL A 10 -10.89 -5.18 19.00
N ALA A 11 -9.66 -4.72 19.17
CA ALA A 11 -9.07 -4.54 20.50
C ALA A 11 -9.88 -3.59 21.37
N GLN A 12 -10.33 -2.47 20.82
CA GLN A 12 -11.19 -1.51 21.52
C GLN A 12 -12.56 -2.11 21.87
N GLN A 13 -13.20 -2.78 20.91
CA GLN A 13 -14.51 -3.39 21.09
C GLN A 13 -14.49 -4.48 22.19
N LYS A 14 -13.39 -5.24 22.27
CA LYS A 14 -13.23 -6.36 23.21
C LYS A 14 -12.57 -5.95 24.53
N GLY A 15 -12.18 -4.70 24.70
CA GLY A 15 -11.46 -4.24 25.89
C GLY A 15 -10.11 -4.94 26.09
N CYS A 16 -9.41 -5.27 25.00
CA CYS A 16 -8.11 -5.95 25.09
C CYS A 16 -7.05 -5.02 25.68
N SER A 17 -6.02 -5.62 26.33
CA SER A 17 -4.90 -4.86 26.86
C SER A 17 -4.04 -4.26 25.72
N GLY A 18 -3.28 -3.19 26.03
CA GLY A 18 -2.31 -2.62 25.10
C GLY A 18 -1.25 -3.65 24.67
N MET A 19 -0.87 -4.58 25.54
CA MET A 19 0.05 -5.65 25.20
C MET A 19 -0.54 -6.65 24.20
N ASP A 20 -1.82 -7.01 24.35
CA ASP A 20 -2.51 -7.87 23.39
C ASP A 20 -2.63 -7.17 22.01
N LEU A 21 -2.92 -5.87 22.01
CA LEU A 21 -2.94 -5.06 20.78
C LEU A 21 -1.58 -5.05 20.08
N ILE A 22 -0.49 -4.82 20.81
CA ILE A 22 0.87 -4.85 20.24
C ILE A 22 1.17 -6.23 19.65
N LYS A 23 0.85 -7.32 20.35
CA LYS A 23 1.04 -8.69 19.84
C LYS A 23 0.26 -8.94 18.56
N GLY A 24 -0.98 -8.48 18.49
CA GLY A 24 -1.82 -8.58 17.28
C GLY A 24 -1.20 -7.82 16.11
N ILE A 25 -0.81 -6.57 16.32
CA ILE A 25 -0.16 -5.74 15.29
C ILE A 25 1.15 -6.38 14.81
N LEU A 26 2.02 -6.80 15.72
CA LEU A 26 3.28 -7.46 15.35
C LEU A 26 3.03 -8.73 14.53
N THR A 27 2.02 -9.52 14.88
CA THR A 27 1.65 -10.72 14.10
C THR A 27 1.17 -10.35 12.70
N GLY A 28 0.30 -9.36 12.57
CA GLY A 28 -0.17 -8.90 11.26
C GLY A 28 0.98 -8.41 10.38
N TYR A 29 1.90 -7.62 10.92
CA TYR A 29 3.10 -7.17 10.17
C TYR A 29 4.02 -8.33 9.80
N GLU A 30 4.25 -9.27 10.72
CA GLU A 30 5.10 -10.43 10.47
C GLU A 30 4.58 -11.25 9.29
N VAL A 31 3.29 -11.51 9.24
CA VAL A 31 2.66 -12.23 8.13
C VAL A 31 2.72 -11.41 6.84
N GLN A 32 2.30 -10.15 6.86
CA GLN A 32 2.23 -9.34 5.63
C GLN A 32 3.60 -9.09 5.01
N VAL A 33 4.59 -8.70 5.80
CA VAL A 33 5.93 -8.37 5.27
C VAL A 33 6.60 -9.62 4.70
N ASN A 34 6.46 -10.76 5.36
CA ASN A 34 7.04 -12.01 4.86
C ASN A 34 6.29 -12.56 3.64
N LEU A 35 4.96 -12.39 3.55
CA LEU A 35 4.21 -12.66 2.32
C LEU A 35 4.73 -11.80 1.15
N VAL A 36 4.95 -10.50 1.38
CA VAL A 36 5.52 -9.60 0.34
C VAL A 36 6.91 -10.04 -0.09
N LYS A 37 7.76 -10.52 0.82
CA LYS A 37 9.09 -11.05 0.48
C LYS A 37 9.02 -12.32 -0.36
N GLY A 38 8.04 -13.19 -0.08
CA GLY A 38 7.89 -14.47 -0.77
C GLY A 38 7.10 -14.39 -2.06
N ILE A 39 6.13 -13.47 -2.18
CA ILE A 39 5.17 -13.40 -3.28
C ILE A 39 5.01 -11.94 -3.75
N CYS A 40 5.57 -11.63 -4.92
CA CYS A 40 5.41 -10.31 -5.54
C CYS A 40 4.07 -10.19 -6.28
N LEU A 41 3.04 -9.69 -5.62
CA LEU A 41 1.71 -9.51 -6.24
C LEU A 41 1.72 -8.59 -7.46
N HIS A 42 2.66 -7.65 -7.54
CA HIS A 42 2.77 -6.70 -8.66
C HIS A 42 3.08 -7.39 -9.99
N GLU A 43 3.85 -8.47 -9.98
CA GLU A 43 4.15 -9.28 -11.17
C GLU A 43 2.88 -9.89 -11.76
N HIS A 44 1.93 -10.24 -10.89
CA HIS A 44 0.66 -10.86 -11.24
C HIS A 44 -0.49 -9.85 -11.43
N LYS A 45 -0.22 -8.53 -11.32
CA LYS A 45 -1.25 -7.47 -11.41
C LYS A 45 -2.34 -7.58 -10.34
N ILE A 46 -2.01 -8.16 -9.19
CA ILE A 46 -2.88 -8.28 -8.02
C ILE A 46 -2.63 -7.14 -7.05
N ASP A 47 -3.69 -6.63 -6.42
CA ASP A 47 -3.60 -5.59 -5.40
C ASP A 47 -3.02 -6.16 -4.09
N HIS A 48 -2.24 -5.34 -3.38
CA HIS A 48 -1.61 -5.72 -2.11
C HIS A 48 -2.61 -6.07 -1.00
N ILE A 49 -3.88 -5.74 -1.14
CA ILE A 49 -4.93 -6.14 -0.19
C ILE A 49 -5.09 -7.66 -0.09
N ALA A 50 -4.67 -8.42 -1.12
CA ALA A 50 -4.61 -9.87 -1.05
C ALA A 50 -3.62 -10.39 0.02
N HIS A 51 -2.60 -9.61 0.39
CA HIS A 51 -1.75 -9.90 1.54
C HIS A 51 -2.31 -9.31 2.85
N LEU A 52 -3.10 -8.24 2.75
CA LEU A 52 -3.64 -7.56 3.92
C LEU A 52 -4.73 -8.38 4.62
N GLY A 53 -5.67 -8.97 3.87
CA GLY A 53 -6.73 -9.80 4.45
C GLY A 53 -6.20 -10.89 5.39
N PRO A 54 -5.38 -11.82 4.89
CA PRO A 54 -4.80 -12.88 5.71
C PRO A 54 -3.93 -12.37 6.85
N SER A 55 -3.20 -11.28 6.67
CA SER A 55 -2.34 -10.73 7.73
C SER A 55 -3.15 -10.08 8.86
N VAL A 56 -4.22 -9.37 8.55
CA VAL A 56 -5.14 -8.85 9.58
C VAL A 56 -5.84 -10.00 10.31
N ALA A 57 -6.28 -11.05 9.60
CA ALA A 57 -6.89 -12.22 10.22
C ALA A 57 -5.92 -12.92 11.19
N ALA A 58 -4.66 -13.10 10.80
CA ALA A 58 -3.64 -13.65 11.69
C ALA A 58 -3.37 -12.75 12.91
N GLY A 59 -3.31 -11.43 12.69
CA GLY A 59 -3.17 -10.43 13.76
C GLY A 59 -4.32 -10.47 14.77
N LEU A 60 -5.55 -10.57 14.28
CA LEU A 60 -6.76 -10.74 15.11
C LEU A 60 -6.75 -12.06 15.87
N GLY A 61 -6.34 -13.15 15.22
CA GLY A 61 -6.17 -14.44 15.89
C GLY A 61 -5.21 -14.37 17.07
N SER A 62 -4.08 -13.67 16.93
CA SER A 62 -3.10 -13.43 17.99
C SER A 62 -3.67 -12.51 19.08
N LEU A 63 -4.36 -11.42 18.70
CA LEU A 63 -5.02 -10.49 19.64
C LEU A 63 -6.01 -11.22 20.55
N LEU A 64 -6.87 -12.05 19.94
CA LEU A 64 -7.96 -12.77 20.61
C LEU A 64 -7.51 -14.09 21.23
N LYS A 65 -6.24 -14.46 21.09
CA LYS A 65 -5.65 -15.70 21.65
C LYS A 65 -6.36 -16.97 21.14
N LEU A 66 -6.74 -16.97 19.86
CA LEU A 66 -7.44 -18.09 19.24
C LEU A 66 -6.50 -19.28 19.07
N ASN A 67 -7.06 -20.48 18.99
CA ASN A 67 -6.29 -21.66 18.66
C ASN A 67 -5.80 -21.65 17.20
N THR A 68 -4.78 -22.44 16.90
CA THR A 68 -4.12 -22.45 15.58
C THR A 68 -5.09 -22.81 14.45
N GLU A 69 -6.01 -23.75 14.66
CA GLU A 69 -6.97 -24.14 13.64
C GLU A 69 -7.93 -23.00 13.28
N THR A 70 -8.48 -22.31 14.26
CA THR A 70 -9.33 -21.13 14.02
C THR A 70 -8.59 -20.04 13.28
N ILE A 71 -7.31 -19.79 13.63
CA ILE A 71 -6.45 -18.81 12.92
C ILE A 71 -6.21 -19.26 11.49
N TYR A 72 -5.90 -20.54 11.26
CA TYR A 72 -5.68 -21.11 9.94
C TYR A 72 -6.91 -20.92 9.04
N GLN A 73 -8.09 -21.31 9.51
CA GLN A 73 -9.35 -21.15 8.77
C GLN A 73 -9.62 -19.65 8.49
N SER A 74 -9.41 -18.76 9.44
CA SER A 74 -9.60 -17.32 9.28
C SER A 74 -8.69 -16.71 8.21
N VAL A 75 -7.43 -17.12 8.17
CA VAL A 75 -6.46 -16.69 7.16
C VAL A 75 -6.87 -17.15 5.76
N GLN A 76 -7.30 -18.41 5.63
CA GLN A 76 -7.79 -18.99 4.37
C GLN A 76 -9.02 -18.23 3.84
N GLN A 77 -10.03 -18.04 4.69
CA GLN A 77 -11.25 -17.34 4.31
C GLN A 77 -10.93 -15.87 3.96
N ALA A 78 -10.12 -15.18 4.75
CA ALA A 78 -9.74 -13.79 4.49
C ALA A 78 -9.00 -13.64 3.15
N LEU A 79 -8.12 -14.56 2.78
CA LEU A 79 -7.46 -14.53 1.48
C LEU A 79 -8.47 -14.68 0.34
N HIS A 80 -9.35 -15.67 0.44
CA HIS A 80 -10.33 -15.98 -0.60
C HIS A 80 -11.18 -14.75 -0.98
N ILE A 81 -11.56 -13.93 0.00
CA ILE A 81 -12.45 -12.78 -0.21
C ILE A 81 -11.72 -11.45 -0.47
N THR A 82 -10.38 -11.38 -0.32
CA THR A 82 -9.62 -10.15 -0.52
C THR A 82 -8.76 -10.15 -1.78
N VAL A 83 -8.73 -11.22 -2.56
CA VAL A 83 -8.03 -11.24 -3.84
C VAL A 83 -8.70 -10.29 -4.83
N SER A 84 -7.96 -9.30 -5.32
CA SER A 84 -8.44 -8.34 -6.31
C SER A 84 -7.32 -7.81 -7.19
N THR A 85 -7.67 -7.27 -8.37
CA THR A 85 -6.71 -6.81 -9.34
C THR A 85 -6.19 -5.40 -9.04
N ARG A 86 -5.06 -5.02 -9.64
CA ARG A 86 -4.49 -3.67 -9.56
C ARG A 86 -5.22 -2.62 -10.42
N GLN A 87 -6.35 -2.93 -11.02
CA GLN A 87 -7.13 -1.93 -11.77
C GLN A 87 -7.50 -0.72 -10.91
N SER A 88 -7.70 -0.91 -9.60
CA SER A 88 -7.91 0.16 -8.62
C SER A 88 -6.77 1.19 -8.52
N ARG A 89 -5.61 0.92 -9.14
CA ARG A 89 -4.38 1.74 -9.06
C ARG A 89 -3.80 2.09 -10.43
N LYS A 90 -4.59 1.96 -11.50
CA LYS A 90 -4.17 2.21 -12.88
C LYS A 90 -5.14 3.17 -13.57
N GLY A 91 -4.60 4.03 -14.43
CA GLY A 91 -5.39 5.04 -15.13
C GLY A 91 -5.96 6.09 -14.17
N GLU A 92 -7.22 6.47 -14.35
CA GLU A 92 -7.91 7.33 -13.39
C GLU A 92 -8.21 6.56 -12.10
N ILE A 93 -7.49 6.92 -11.05
CA ILE A 93 -7.60 6.27 -9.76
C ILE A 93 -8.78 6.86 -9.00
N SER A 94 -9.77 6.02 -8.68
CA SER A 94 -10.95 6.42 -7.92
C SER A 94 -10.69 6.50 -6.41
N SER A 95 -11.61 7.12 -5.67
CA SER A 95 -11.59 7.16 -4.20
C SER A 95 -11.59 5.76 -3.56
N TRP A 96 -12.06 4.73 -4.27
CA TRP A 96 -12.02 3.34 -3.81
C TRP A 96 -10.61 2.89 -3.38
N LYS A 97 -9.56 3.40 -4.01
CA LYS A 97 -8.17 3.11 -3.61
C LYS A 97 -7.91 3.39 -2.12
N ALA A 98 -8.50 4.45 -1.57
CA ALA A 98 -8.35 4.81 -0.16
C ALA A 98 -9.15 3.89 0.77
N PHE A 99 -10.24 3.31 0.29
CA PHE A 99 -11.14 2.45 1.08
C PHE A 99 -10.82 0.96 0.97
N ALA A 100 -10.19 0.51 -0.11
CA ALA A 100 -9.90 -0.90 -0.33
C ALA A 100 -9.13 -1.57 0.84
N PRO A 101 -8.09 -0.96 1.43
CA PRO A 101 -7.42 -1.53 2.59
C PRO A 101 -8.32 -1.66 3.83
N SER A 102 -9.12 -0.63 4.11
CA SER A 102 -10.06 -0.67 5.24
C SER A 102 -11.16 -1.70 5.02
N HIS A 103 -11.62 -1.87 3.78
CA HIS A 103 -12.59 -2.90 3.42
C HIS A 103 -11.99 -4.31 3.58
N ALA A 104 -10.74 -4.52 3.15
CA ALA A 104 -10.05 -5.79 3.40
C ALA A 104 -9.92 -6.11 4.90
N GLY A 105 -9.62 -5.09 5.72
CA GLY A 105 -9.62 -5.23 7.18
C GLY A 105 -10.98 -5.61 7.74
N LYS A 106 -12.07 -5.00 7.25
CA LYS A 106 -13.45 -5.37 7.61
C LYS A 106 -13.76 -6.82 7.26
N LEU A 107 -13.41 -7.25 6.06
CA LEU A 107 -13.62 -8.63 5.61
C LEU A 107 -12.80 -9.64 6.44
N ALA A 108 -11.59 -9.27 6.83
CA ALA A 108 -10.78 -10.10 7.74
C ALA A 108 -11.41 -10.24 9.13
N ILE A 109 -12.02 -9.17 9.68
CA ILE A 109 -12.78 -9.24 10.94
C ILE A 109 -13.95 -10.20 10.80
N GLU A 110 -14.70 -10.10 9.72
CA GLU A 110 -15.83 -11.00 9.44
C GLU A 110 -15.38 -12.45 9.30
N ALA A 111 -14.28 -12.72 8.58
CA ALA A 111 -13.71 -14.04 8.44
C ALA A 111 -13.33 -14.66 9.80
N VAL A 112 -12.71 -13.88 10.68
CA VAL A 112 -12.36 -14.33 12.05
C VAL A 112 -13.61 -14.63 12.86
N ASP A 113 -14.62 -13.76 12.83
CA ASP A 113 -15.87 -13.97 13.59
C ASP A 113 -16.61 -15.25 13.13
N ARG A 114 -16.68 -15.48 11.81
CA ARG A 114 -17.28 -16.70 11.24
C ARG A 114 -16.52 -17.96 11.70
N CYS A 115 -15.20 -17.97 11.57
CA CYS A 115 -14.38 -19.11 11.99
C CYS A 115 -14.44 -19.36 13.51
N MET A 116 -14.57 -18.32 14.32
CA MET A 116 -14.82 -18.46 15.78
C MET A 116 -16.16 -19.14 16.07
N ARG A 117 -17.13 -19.03 15.17
CA ARG A 117 -18.44 -19.71 15.24
C ARG A 117 -18.43 -21.11 14.63
N GLY A 118 -17.28 -21.60 14.18
CA GLY A 118 -17.12 -22.95 13.62
C GLY A 118 -17.31 -23.03 12.10
N GLU A 119 -17.39 -21.90 11.38
CA GLU A 119 -17.44 -21.93 9.92
C GLU A 119 -16.05 -22.28 9.37
N GLY A 120 -16.02 -23.25 8.43
CA GLY A 120 -14.80 -23.62 7.72
C GLY A 120 -14.52 -22.69 6.54
N ALA A 121 -13.29 -22.74 6.04
CA ALA A 121 -12.82 -21.94 4.91
C ALA A 121 -12.38 -22.85 3.73
N PRO A 122 -12.31 -22.32 2.49
CA PRO A 122 -11.66 -23.01 1.39
C PRO A 122 -10.20 -23.31 1.74
N SER A 123 -9.85 -24.60 1.83
CA SER A 123 -8.55 -25.01 2.38
C SER A 123 -7.98 -26.21 1.63
N PRO A 124 -6.70 -26.18 1.22
CA PRO A 124 -5.71 -25.09 1.37
C PRO A 124 -5.87 -24.04 0.24
N ILE A 125 -6.09 -22.78 0.62
CA ILE A 125 -6.38 -21.71 -0.34
C ILE A 125 -5.19 -21.30 -1.21
N TYR A 126 -3.95 -21.45 -0.73
CA TYR A 126 -2.76 -21.14 -1.51
C TYR A 126 -2.38 -22.27 -2.46
N GLU A 127 -2.38 -23.52 -2.01
CA GLU A 127 -1.75 -24.67 -2.68
C GLU A 127 -2.75 -25.71 -3.21
N GLY A 128 -4.04 -25.53 -3.07
CA GLY A 128 -5.06 -26.42 -3.59
C GLY A 128 -5.06 -26.48 -5.13
N GLU A 129 -5.78 -27.43 -5.69
CA GLU A 129 -5.90 -27.63 -7.14
C GLU A 129 -6.44 -26.35 -7.83
N ASP A 130 -7.50 -25.76 -7.28
CA ASP A 130 -8.12 -24.51 -7.76
C ASP A 130 -7.70 -23.30 -6.89
N SER A 131 -6.45 -23.26 -6.47
CA SER A 131 -5.91 -22.31 -5.51
C SER A 131 -5.50 -20.97 -6.10
N VAL A 132 -5.20 -20.03 -5.21
CA VAL A 132 -4.65 -18.70 -5.57
C VAL A 132 -3.33 -18.83 -6.33
N ILE A 133 -2.43 -19.76 -5.97
CA ILE A 133 -1.19 -19.97 -6.71
C ILE A 133 -1.49 -20.49 -8.12
N ALA A 134 -2.41 -21.42 -8.26
CA ALA A 134 -2.72 -22.06 -9.53
C ALA A 134 -3.36 -21.12 -10.55
N TYR A 135 -4.29 -20.26 -10.13
CA TYR A 135 -5.13 -19.48 -11.06
C TYR A 135 -4.95 -17.95 -10.96
N VAL A 136 -4.35 -17.47 -9.90
CA VAL A 136 -4.19 -16.01 -9.67
C VAL A 136 -2.72 -15.59 -9.75
N LEU A 137 -1.80 -16.50 -9.45
CA LEU A 137 -0.35 -16.21 -9.45
C LEU A 137 0.35 -16.93 -10.61
N SER A 138 1.35 -17.76 -10.31
CA SER A 138 2.27 -18.31 -11.32
C SER A 138 1.80 -19.58 -12.03
N GLY A 139 0.63 -20.11 -11.69
CA GLY A 139 0.03 -21.29 -12.31
C GLY A 139 0.20 -22.58 -11.51
N PRO A 140 -0.48 -23.65 -11.94
CA PRO A 140 -0.47 -24.94 -11.25
C PRO A 140 0.93 -25.51 -11.06
N GLY A 141 1.18 -26.12 -9.92
CA GLY A 141 2.47 -26.73 -9.57
C GLY A 141 3.60 -25.77 -9.21
N LYS A 142 3.36 -24.45 -9.26
CA LYS A 142 4.32 -23.47 -8.78
C LYS A 142 4.35 -23.42 -7.26
N LYS A 143 5.52 -23.04 -6.72
CA LYS A 143 5.76 -22.94 -5.27
C LYS A 143 6.36 -21.59 -4.94
N TYR A 144 6.01 -21.08 -3.77
CA TYR A 144 6.57 -19.88 -3.19
C TYR A 144 7.19 -20.22 -1.82
N THR A 145 8.25 -19.53 -1.47
CA THR A 145 8.85 -19.61 -0.13
C THR A 145 8.58 -18.31 0.60
N VAL A 146 7.82 -18.40 1.69
CA VAL A 146 7.52 -17.27 2.56
C VAL A 146 8.41 -17.40 3.81
N PRO A 147 9.32 -16.46 4.08
CA PRO A 147 10.30 -16.57 5.16
C PRO A 147 9.69 -16.22 6.53
N LEU A 148 8.69 -16.98 6.97
CA LEU A 148 8.10 -16.82 8.30
C LEU A 148 9.09 -17.21 9.39
N PRO A 149 9.04 -16.56 10.57
CA PRO A 149 9.90 -16.92 11.71
C PRO A 149 9.60 -18.32 12.21
N LYS A 150 10.62 -18.98 12.72
CA LYS A 150 10.47 -20.28 13.40
C LYS A 150 9.75 -20.12 14.74
N VAL A 151 9.32 -21.23 15.30
CA VAL A 151 8.76 -21.28 16.65
C VAL A 151 9.80 -20.68 17.63
N ASN A 152 9.34 -19.77 18.49
CA ASN A 152 10.16 -19.02 19.46
C ASN A 152 11.10 -17.94 18.88
N GLU A 153 11.09 -17.69 17.59
CA GLU A 153 11.76 -16.50 17.03
C GLU A 153 10.92 -15.23 17.25
N SER A 154 11.64 -14.13 17.50
CA SER A 154 10.99 -12.82 17.69
C SER A 154 10.40 -12.30 16.39
N LYS A 155 9.18 -11.76 16.44
CA LYS A 155 8.54 -11.04 15.32
C LYS A 155 9.21 -9.68 15.14
N LYS A 156 9.91 -9.48 14.04
CA LYS A 156 10.72 -8.27 13.75
C LYS A 156 10.38 -7.59 12.44
N ALA A 157 9.52 -8.17 11.62
CA ALA A 157 9.26 -7.68 10.28
C ALA A 157 8.71 -6.24 10.24
N ILE A 158 8.04 -5.79 11.29
CA ILE A 158 7.61 -4.38 11.41
C ILE A 158 8.80 -3.40 11.36
N LEU A 159 9.98 -3.78 11.83
CA LEU A 159 11.19 -2.96 11.82
C LEU A 159 11.78 -2.80 10.40
N GLU A 160 11.34 -3.60 9.46
CA GLU A 160 11.72 -3.51 8.05
C GLU A 160 10.75 -2.62 7.24
N THR A 161 9.83 -1.95 7.90
CA THR A 161 8.86 -1.05 7.27
C THR A 161 9.20 0.41 7.55
N TYR A 162 8.67 1.30 6.71
CA TYR A 162 8.90 2.73 6.83
C TYR A 162 7.59 3.46 7.05
N THR A 163 7.62 4.47 7.90
CA THR A 163 6.51 5.41 8.07
C THR A 163 6.59 6.51 7.01
N LYS A 164 5.41 7.04 6.60
CA LYS A 164 5.34 8.24 5.77
C LYS A 164 5.28 9.47 6.67
N GLU A 165 6.10 10.48 6.37
CA GLU A 165 5.98 11.80 6.98
C GLU A 165 4.92 12.62 6.25
N HIS A 166 4.93 12.56 4.92
CA HIS A 166 4.03 13.33 4.08
C HIS A 166 2.84 12.48 3.61
N SER A 167 1.66 13.09 3.55
CA SER A 167 0.45 12.49 2.98
C SER A 167 0.55 12.46 1.45
N ALA A 168 1.41 11.59 0.94
CA ALA A 168 1.72 11.38 -0.46
C ALA A 168 2.16 9.94 -0.71
N GLU A 169 2.25 9.54 -1.97
CA GLU A 169 2.79 8.24 -2.36
C GLU A 169 4.19 8.03 -1.76
N TYR A 170 4.55 6.76 -1.44
CA TYR A 170 5.76 6.47 -0.66
C TYR A 170 7.06 6.92 -1.36
N GLN A 171 7.21 6.66 -2.65
CA GLN A 171 8.43 7.02 -3.39
C GLN A 171 8.62 8.53 -3.55
N SER A 172 7.62 9.33 -3.23
CA SER A 172 7.72 10.79 -3.26
C SER A 172 8.19 11.43 -1.95
N GLN A 173 8.32 10.68 -0.86
CA GLN A 173 8.64 11.23 0.48
C GLN A 173 9.93 12.06 0.46
N ALA A 174 11.06 11.47 0.10
CA ALA A 174 12.35 12.16 0.02
C ALA A 174 12.35 13.29 -1.04
N LEU A 175 11.57 13.15 -2.11
CA LEU A 175 11.48 14.17 -3.16
C LEU A 175 10.68 15.38 -2.72
N ILE A 176 9.72 15.25 -1.82
CA ILE A 176 9.05 16.39 -1.18
C ILE A 176 10.05 17.19 -0.36
N ASP A 177 10.90 16.55 0.43
CA ASP A 177 11.91 17.22 1.23
C ASP A 177 12.98 17.88 0.37
N LEU A 178 13.41 17.21 -0.70
CA LEU A 178 14.32 17.79 -1.68
C LEU A 178 13.71 19.03 -2.34
N ALA A 179 12.47 18.96 -2.79
CA ALA A 179 11.76 20.08 -3.41
C ALA A 179 11.64 21.28 -2.46
N ARG A 180 11.29 21.03 -1.19
CA ARG A 180 11.25 22.06 -0.13
C ARG A 180 12.61 22.70 0.12
N SER A 181 13.67 21.91 0.09
CA SER A 181 15.05 22.42 0.21
C SER A 181 15.46 23.27 -0.99
N LEU A 182 15.12 22.83 -2.20
CA LEU A 182 15.39 23.55 -3.45
C LEU A 182 14.61 24.86 -3.55
N ASN A 183 13.37 24.91 -3.08
CA ASN A 183 12.56 26.15 -3.02
C ASN A 183 13.30 27.28 -2.33
N LYS A 184 14.00 26.99 -1.22
CA LYS A 184 14.80 27.99 -0.47
C LYS A 184 16.00 28.54 -1.25
N ARG A 185 16.44 27.82 -2.29
CA ARG A 185 17.65 28.13 -3.06
C ARG A 185 17.35 28.72 -4.44
N ILE A 186 16.18 28.43 -5.00
CA ILE A 186 15.75 28.87 -6.32
C ILE A 186 15.01 30.18 -6.17
N LYS A 187 15.57 31.28 -6.71
CA LYS A 187 14.97 32.63 -6.63
C LYS A 187 13.66 32.73 -7.40
N ASN A 188 13.58 32.09 -8.57
CA ASN A 188 12.40 32.15 -9.42
C ASN A 188 12.17 30.80 -10.12
N VAL A 189 11.13 30.11 -9.72
CA VAL A 189 10.75 28.80 -10.25
C VAL A 189 10.36 28.88 -11.75
N SER A 190 9.93 30.05 -12.23
CA SER A 190 9.57 30.24 -13.64
C SER A 190 10.75 30.09 -14.61
N ASP A 191 11.97 30.35 -14.13
CA ASP A 191 13.20 30.31 -14.93
C ASP A 191 13.70 28.89 -15.19
N ILE A 192 13.13 27.90 -14.52
CA ILE A 192 13.45 26.51 -14.73
C ILE A 192 12.99 26.08 -16.13
N ASN A 193 13.94 25.60 -16.93
CA ASN A 193 13.65 25.07 -18.27
C ASN A 193 13.21 23.61 -18.25
N LYS A 194 13.88 22.78 -17.44
CA LYS A 194 13.63 21.33 -17.32
C LYS A 194 14.05 20.84 -15.95
N ILE A 195 13.33 19.86 -15.43
CA ILE A 195 13.71 19.06 -14.26
C ILE A 195 13.78 17.60 -14.67
N THR A 196 14.88 16.95 -14.38
CA THR A 196 15.04 15.51 -14.54
C THR A 196 15.20 14.90 -13.15
N ILE A 197 14.27 14.02 -12.77
CA ILE A 197 14.35 13.26 -11.52
C ILE A 197 14.94 11.89 -11.85
N GLU A 198 16.16 11.66 -11.41
CA GLU A 198 16.78 10.34 -11.48
C GLU A 198 16.31 9.51 -10.30
N THR A 199 15.79 8.32 -10.57
CA THR A 199 15.11 7.52 -9.56
C THR A 199 15.15 6.02 -9.87
N SER A 200 14.66 5.19 -8.96
CA SER A 200 14.61 3.74 -9.13
C SER A 200 13.70 3.32 -10.29
N HIS A 201 13.93 2.11 -10.82
CA HIS A 201 13.07 1.47 -11.81
C HIS A 201 11.59 1.53 -11.41
N HIS A 202 11.27 1.08 -10.22
CA HIS A 202 9.89 1.06 -9.73
C HIS A 202 9.24 2.46 -9.73
N THR A 203 9.91 3.45 -9.21
CA THR A 203 9.41 4.83 -9.18
C THR A 203 9.18 5.39 -10.59
N HIS A 204 10.15 5.18 -11.49
CA HIS A 204 10.04 5.64 -12.88
C HIS A 204 8.82 5.03 -13.59
N TYR A 205 8.62 3.72 -13.49
CA TYR A 205 7.56 3.00 -14.21
C TYR A 205 6.20 2.96 -13.51
N VAL A 206 6.10 3.34 -12.23
CA VAL A 206 4.82 3.32 -11.50
C VAL A 206 4.21 4.70 -11.35
N ILE A 207 4.99 5.68 -10.90
CA ILE A 207 4.50 7.04 -10.60
C ILE A 207 5.19 8.14 -11.40
N GLY A 208 6.21 7.79 -12.18
CA GLY A 208 6.98 8.68 -13.03
C GLY A 208 6.50 8.69 -14.48
N THR A 209 7.29 9.36 -15.33
CA THR A 209 6.99 9.47 -16.77
C THR A 209 7.09 8.14 -17.52
N GLY A 210 7.87 7.17 -17.02
CA GLY A 210 7.96 5.83 -17.59
C GLY A 210 6.69 4.98 -17.43
N ALA A 211 5.75 5.41 -16.59
CA ALA A 211 4.44 4.77 -16.46
C ALA A 211 3.62 4.85 -17.75
N ASN A 212 3.94 5.79 -18.65
CA ASN A 212 3.19 6.09 -19.88
C ASN A 212 1.69 6.27 -19.64
N ASP A 213 1.35 6.93 -18.53
CA ASP A 213 -0.01 7.18 -18.09
C ASP A 213 -0.30 8.70 -18.21
N PRO A 214 -1.04 9.15 -19.24
CA PRO A 214 -1.28 10.57 -19.48
C PRO A 214 -2.07 11.24 -18.37
N GLN A 215 -2.86 10.49 -17.58
CA GLN A 215 -3.63 11.05 -16.48
C GLN A 215 -2.73 11.57 -15.34
N LYS A 216 -1.50 11.06 -15.24
CA LYS A 216 -0.50 11.61 -14.30
C LYS A 216 -0.01 13.01 -14.67
N MET A 217 -0.41 13.53 -15.84
CA MET A 217 -0.11 14.88 -16.32
C MET A 217 -1.39 15.72 -16.53
N ASP A 218 -2.55 15.22 -16.06
CA ASP A 218 -3.84 15.88 -16.21
C ASP A 218 -4.18 16.72 -14.95
N PRO A 219 -4.31 18.04 -15.05
CA PRO A 219 -4.70 18.92 -13.95
C PRO A 219 -6.16 18.73 -13.50
N TYR A 220 -6.95 17.96 -14.21
CA TYR A 220 -8.32 17.59 -13.84
C TYR A 220 -8.43 16.18 -13.24
N ALA A 221 -7.32 15.46 -13.16
CA ALA A 221 -7.29 14.13 -12.56
C ALA A 221 -7.76 14.11 -11.11
N SER A 222 -8.21 12.95 -10.65
CA SER A 222 -8.61 12.73 -9.26
C SER A 222 -7.45 13.01 -8.29
N ARG A 223 -7.79 13.32 -7.03
CA ARG A 223 -6.80 13.45 -5.95
C ARG A 223 -5.89 12.22 -5.86
N GLU A 224 -6.46 11.05 -6.01
CA GLU A 224 -5.78 9.78 -5.93
C GLU A 224 -4.81 9.57 -7.11
N THR A 225 -5.15 10.05 -8.30
CA THR A 225 -4.25 10.06 -9.46
C THR A 225 -3.11 11.06 -9.27
N LEU A 226 -3.40 12.28 -8.78
CA LEU A 226 -2.39 13.29 -8.45
C LEU A 226 -1.42 12.78 -7.38
N ASP A 227 -1.91 12.03 -6.39
CA ASP A 227 -1.09 11.36 -5.37
C ASP A 227 -0.12 10.30 -5.97
N HIS A 228 -0.40 9.82 -7.17
CA HIS A 228 0.42 8.88 -7.92
C HIS A 228 1.16 9.52 -9.11
N SER A 229 1.34 10.84 -9.08
CA SER A 229 2.15 11.59 -10.04
C SER A 229 3.31 12.27 -9.32
N ILE A 230 4.51 11.67 -9.41
CA ILE A 230 5.70 12.26 -8.78
C ILE A 230 6.05 13.63 -9.39
N MET A 231 5.71 13.85 -10.66
CA MET A 231 5.91 15.12 -11.34
C MET A 231 5.03 16.22 -10.72
N TYR A 232 3.75 15.89 -10.44
CA TYR A 232 2.83 16.80 -9.77
C TYR A 232 3.30 17.12 -8.35
N ILE A 233 3.59 16.05 -7.57
CA ILE A 233 4.00 16.17 -6.17
C ILE A 233 5.24 17.06 -6.05
N PHE A 234 6.25 16.82 -6.89
CA PHE A 234 7.48 17.60 -6.90
C PHE A 234 7.25 19.06 -7.29
N ALA A 235 6.42 19.31 -8.33
CA ALA A 235 6.09 20.66 -8.76
C ALA A 235 5.43 21.48 -7.65
N VAL A 236 4.42 20.90 -6.99
CA VAL A 236 3.70 21.57 -5.89
C VAL A 236 4.61 21.83 -4.70
N ALA A 237 5.40 20.84 -4.27
CA ALA A 237 6.30 20.99 -3.14
C ALA A 237 7.41 22.02 -3.44
N LEU A 238 7.87 22.10 -4.70
CA LEU A 238 8.87 23.08 -5.13
C LEU A 238 8.31 24.51 -5.19
N GLU A 239 7.07 24.69 -5.68
CA GLU A 239 6.45 26.02 -5.72
C GLU A 239 6.08 26.54 -4.33
N ASP A 240 5.54 25.69 -3.47
CA ASP A 240 5.00 26.11 -2.16
C ASP A 240 6.07 26.08 -1.04
N GLY A 241 7.21 25.41 -1.25
CA GLY A 241 8.18 25.17 -0.18
C GLY A 241 7.63 24.34 0.98
N ALA A 242 6.45 23.73 0.81
CA ALA A 242 5.70 22.99 1.80
C ALA A 242 4.85 21.90 1.15
N TRP A 243 4.38 20.96 1.98
CA TRP A 243 3.41 19.94 1.57
C TRP A 243 2.28 19.86 2.59
N HIS A 244 1.04 19.79 2.13
CA HIS A 244 -0.14 19.72 2.99
C HIS A 244 -1.15 18.70 2.47
N HIS A 245 -1.63 17.83 3.34
CA HIS A 245 -2.50 16.69 3.02
C HIS A 245 -3.84 17.03 2.31
N VAL A 246 -4.32 18.28 2.44
CA VAL A 246 -5.51 18.78 1.72
C VAL A 246 -5.11 19.84 0.70
N LYS A 247 -4.46 20.93 1.14
CA LYS A 247 -4.23 22.12 0.29
C LYS A 247 -3.41 21.79 -0.96
N SER A 248 -2.45 20.87 -0.87
CA SER A 248 -1.61 20.47 -2.00
C SER A 248 -2.37 19.68 -3.07
N TYR A 249 -3.59 19.20 -2.79
CA TYR A 249 -4.41 18.41 -3.71
C TYR A 249 -5.71 19.08 -4.17
N THR A 250 -5.95 20.34 -3.79
CA THR A 250 -7.18 20.99 -4.22
C THR A 250 -7.22 21.16 -5.75
N PRO A 251 -8.41 21.10 -6.37
CA PRO A 251 -8.55 21.36 -7.80
C PRO A 251 -7.95 22.71 -8.24
N GLN A 252 -8.12 23.75 -7.42
CA GLN A 252 -7.54 25.08 -7.65
C GLN A 252 -6.00 25.03 -7.67
N ARG A 253 -5.42 24.20 -6.77
CA ARG A 253 -3.96 24.04 -6.71
C ARG A 253 -3.42 23.29 -7.92
N ALA A 254 -4.06 22.20 -8.31
CA ALA A 254 -3.68 21.39 -9.46
C ALA A 254 -3.79 22.16 -10.79
N ARG A 255 -4.82 23.00 -10.92
CA ARG A 255 -5.10 23.78 -12.14
C ARG A 255 -4.39 25.12 -12.21
N ARG A 256 -3.59 25.50 -11.21
CA ARG A 256 -2.82 26.75 -11.21
C ARG A 256 -1.89 26.77 -12.43
N LYS A 257 -1.97 27.81 -13.25
CA LYS A 257 -1.22 27.90 -14.51
C LYS A 257 0.29 27.74 -14.33
N SER A 258 0.87 28.31 -13.25
CA SER A 258 2.29 28.15 -12.93
C SER A 258 2.66 26.70 -12.62
N THR A 259 1.82 26.01 -11.82
CA THR A 259 2.01 24.60 -11.47
C THR A 259 1.97 23.71 -12.70
N VAL A 260 0.95 23.87 -13.54
CA VAL A 260 0.82 23.10 -14.79
C VAL A 260 2.03 23.32 -15.71
N LYS A 261 2.50 24.59 -15.82
CA LYS A 261 3.69 24.92 -16.60
C LYS A 261 4.95 24.25 -16.04
N LEU A 262 5.14 24.29 -14.71
CA LEU A 262 6.29 23.66 -14.05
C LEU A 262 6.21 22.13 -14.13
N TRP A 263 5.06 21.56 -13.81
CA TRP A 263 4.81 20.14 -13.84
C TRP A 263 5.18 19.49 -15.18
N ARG A 264 4.78 20.14 -16.30
CA ARG A 264 5.10 19.68 -17.66
C ARG A 264 6.59 19.72 -18.02
N LYS A 265 7.41 20.41 -17.25
CA LYS A 265 8.87 20.46 -17.42
C LYS A 265 9.59 19.32 -16.69
N ILE A 266 8.86 18.50 -15.92
CA ILE A 266 9.44 17.45 -15.09
C ILE A 266 9.33 16.11 -15.82
N VAL A 267 10.46 15.44 -15.93
CA VAL A 267 10.57 14.07 -16.43
C VAL A 267 11.31 13.21 -15.42
N THR A 268 11.01 11.93 -15.40
CA THR A 268 11.78 10.97 -14.61
C THR A 268 12.69 10.15 -15.49
N ARG A 269 13.80 9.67 -14.95
CA ARG A 269 14.76 8.80 -15.60
C ARG A 269 15.16 7.70 -14.62
N GLU A 270 15.20 6.47 -15.10
CA GLU A 270 15.76 5.37 -14.32
C GLU A 270 17.26 5.57 -14.14
N ASN A 271 17.72 5.50 -12.90
CA ASN A 271 19.13 5.41 -12.55
C ASN A 271 19.43 3.93 -12.29
N LYS A 272 20.27 3.34 -13.16
CA LYS A 272 20.69 1.94 -13.10
C LYS A 272 21.84 1.74 -12.13
#